data_0f2359275c944bb815e3a053ddd3e774
#
_entry.id   0f2359275c944bb815e3a053ddd3e774
#
_cell.length_a   1.000
_cell.length_b   1.000
_cell.length_c   1.000
_cell.angle_alpha   90.00
_cell.angle_beta   90.00
_cell.angle_gamma   90.00
#
_symmetry.space_group_name_H-M   'P 1'
#
loop_
_entity.id
_entity.type
_entity.pdbx_description
1 polymer ?
#
loop_
_entity_poly.entity_id
_entity_poly.type
_entity_poly.pdbx_seq_one_letter_code
_entity_poly.pdbx_strand_id
1 'polypeptide(L)'
;LGLILSISIAILPFNILPAFEGKKHKRLRTFLFSVLGFSNFIPGVHGVSLAMTREPESTVLPLGMSLTYLLLMVACYSIGIFFYASRFPERKFPKKFDVWFNSHTIWHIFTFFGMISCWMTIQNLMHDRIHIRCGFCQ
;
A
#
# COMPACT_ATOMS: atom_id res chain seq x y z
N LEU A 1 -14.04 -5.49 -0.04
CA LEU A 1 -14.09 -4.58 -1.20
C LEU A 1 -14.96 -3.34 -0.90
N GLY A 2 -16.17 -3.51 -0.33
CA GLY A 2 -17.09 -2.42 0.00
C GLY A 2 -16.50 -1.34 0.91
N LEU A 3 -15.76 -1.74 1.94
CA LEU A 3 -15.12 -0.80 2.88
C LEU A 3 -14.09 0.11 2.18
N ILE A 4 -13.27 -0.44 1.30
CA ILE A 4 -12.26 0.33 0.55
C ILE A 4 -12.95 1.30 -0.40
N LEU A 5 -14.00 0.86 -1.09
CA LEU A 5 -14.82 1.70 -1.96
C LEU A 5 -15.50 2.85 -1.19
N SER A 6 -16.07 2.56 -0.02
CA SER A 6 -16.70 3.59 0.82
C SER A 6 -15.71 4.64 1.28
N ILE A 7 -14.51 4.22 1.72
CA ILE A 7 -13.43 5.14 2.12
C ILE A 7 -12.97 5.98 0.92
N SER A 8 -12.80 5.37 -0.25
CA SER A 8 -12.38 6.07 -1.47
C SER A 8 -13.39 7.14 -1.88
N ILE A 9 -14.69 6.81 -1.86
CA ILE A 9 -15.77 7.76 -2.16
C ILE A 9 -15.81 8.89 -1.13
N ALA A 10 -15.62 8.59 0.16
CA ALA A 10 -15.61 9.60 1.21
C ALA A 10 -14.41 10.58 1.10
N ILE A 11 -13.28 10.14 0.56
CA ILE A 11 -12.07 10.97 0.38
C ILE A 11 -12.17 11.84 -0.89
N LEU A 12 -12.97 11.47 -1.89
CA LEU A 12 -13.10 12.15 -3.16
C LEU A 12 -13.43 13.66 -3.01
N PRO A 13 -14.42 14.09 -2.19
CA PRO A 13 -14.71 15.50 -1.99
C PRO A 13 -13.54 16.31 -1.44
N PHE A 14 -12.71 15.73 -0.56
CA PHE A 14 -11.54 16.40 0.01
C PHE A 14 -10.42 16.65 -1.01
N ASN A 15 -10.47 15.96 -2.15
CA ASN A 15 -9.50 16.14 -3.23
C ASN A 15 -10.00 17.09 -4.32
N ILE A 16 -11.31 17.13 -4.58
CA ILE A 16 -11.91 17.86 -5.70
C ILE A 16 -12.33 19.27 -5.29
N LEU A 17 -12.79 19.47 -4.04
CA LEU A 17 -13.28 20.75 -3.58
C LEU A 17 -12.14 21.72 -3.25
N PRO A 18 -12.06 22.88 -3.92
CA PRO A 18 -11.03 23.89 -3.67
C PRO A 18 -11.06 24.46 -2.25
N ALA A 19 -12.20 24.33 -1.55
CA ALA A 19 -12.34 24.71 -0.15
C ALA A 19 -11.36 23.98 0.79
N PHE A 20 -10.88 22.80 0.40
CA PHE A 20 -9.94 21.99 1.18
C PHE A 20 -8.48 22.08 0.72
N GLU A 21 -8.15 22.96 -0.24
CA GLU A 21 -6.78 23.16 -0.74
C GLU A 21 -5.84 23.87 0.23
N GLY A 22 -6.37 24.51 1.29
CA GLY A 22 -5.61 25.27 2.24
C GLY A 22 -4.57 24.48 3.03
N LYS A 23 -3.49 25.15 3.46
CA LYS A 23 -2.41 24.58 4.31
C LYS A 23 -2.94 23.88 5.56
N LYS A 24 -4.09 24.31 6.08
CA LYS A 24 -4.77 23.76 7.26
C LYS A 24 -5.26 22.31 7.03
N HIS A 25 -5.69 22.00 5.83
CA HIS A 25 -6.27 20.71 5.48
C HIS A 25 -5.24 19.71 4.92
N LYS A 26 -3.99 20.16 4.68
CA LYS A 26 -2.92 19.29 4.16
C LYS A 26 -2.67 18.08 5.06
N ARG A 27 -2.66 18.26 6.39
CA ARG A 27 -2.47 17.16 7.36
C ARG A 27 -3.63 16.16 7.30
N LEU A 28 -4.85 16.66 7.20
CA LEU A 28 -6.04 15.82 7.08
C LEU A 28 -6.00 14.99 5.80
N ARG A 29 -5.68 15.61 4.66
CA ARG A 29 -5.50 14.89 3.40
C ARG A 29 -4.45 13.80 3.49
N THR A 30 -3.26 14.12 4.03
CA THR A 30 -2.20 13.12 4.20
C THR A 30 -2.68 11.97 5.07
N PHE A 31 -3.38 12.24 6.18
CA PHE A 31 -3.94 11.22 7.05
C PHE A 31 -4.96 10.33 6.32
N LEU A 32 -5.90 10.92 5.58
CA LEU A 32 -6.91 10.18 4.83
C LEU A 32 -6.29 9.28 3.75
N PHE A 33 -5.30 9.78 3.02
CA PHE A 33 -4.56 8.96 2.05
C PHE A 33 -3.76 7.83 2.72
N SER A 34 -3.20 8.10 3.89
CA SER A 34 -2.50 7.06 4.66
C SER A 34 -3.47 5.96 5.08
N VAL A 35 -4.64 6.32 5.61
CA VAL A 35 -5.69 5.36 5.98
C VAL A 35 -6.13 4.53 4.76
N LEU A 36 -6.33 5.16 3.61
CA LEU A 36 -6.68 4.46 2.38
C LEU A 36 -5.56 3.50 1.93
N GLY A 37 -4.30 3.94 1.96
CA GLY A 37 -3.16 3.10 1.60
C GLY A 37 -3.01 1.88 2.53
N PHE A 38 -3.10 2.10 3.83
CA PHE A 38 -3.01 1.02 4.82
C PHE A 38 -4.25 0.11 4.87
N SER A 39 -5.41 0.56 4.40
CA SER A 39 -6.61 -0.28 4.34
C SER A 39 -6.43 -1.53 3.47
N ASN A 40 -5.54 -1.47 2.48
CA ASN A 40 -5.19 -2.64 1.65
C ASN A 40 -4.40 -3.71 2.43
N PHE A 41 -3.81 -3.36 3.57
CA PHE A 41 -3.13 -4.31 4.42
C PHE A 41 -4.09 -5.33 5.06
N ILE A 42 -5.31 -4.91 5.38
CA ILE A 42 -6.33 -5.76 6.01
C ILE A 42 -6.66 -7.01 5.17
N PRO A 43 -7.07 -6.87 3.88
CA PRO A 43 -7.32 -8.05 3.04
C PRO A 43 -6.05 -8.86 2.76
N GLY A 44 -4.87 -8.23 2.73
CA GLY A 44 -3.60 -8.92 2.59
C GLY A 44 -3.31 -9.86 3.77
N VAL A 45 -3.38 -9.35 5.00
CA VAL A 45 -3.22 -10.15 6.21
C VAL A 45 -4.26 -11.26 6.29
N HIS A 46 -5.53 -10.94 5.98
CA HIS A 46 -6.59 -11.94 5.98
C HIS A 46 -6.33 -13.05 4.95
N GLY A 47 -5.86 -12.71 3.74
CA GLY A 47 -5.49 -13.69 2.72
C GLY A 47 -4.36 -14.62 3.17
N VAL A 48 -3.31 -14.04 3.77
CA VAL A 48 -2.18 -14.81 4.33
C VAL A 48 -2.63 -15.69 5.50
N SER A 49 -3.46 -15.18 6.43
CA SER A 49 -3.96 -15.96 7.55
C SER A 49 -4.83 -17.15 7.12
N LEU A 50 -5.66 -16.97 6.09
CA LEU A 50 -6.44 -18.06 5.50
C LEU A 50 -5.56 -19.11 4.83
N ALA A 51 -4.47 -18.71 4.18
CA ALA A 51 -3.51 -19.63 3.59
C ALA A 51 -2.80 -20.46 4.68
N MET A 52 -2.42 -19.84 5.80
CA MET A 52 -1.81 -20.52 6.96
C MET A 52 -2.70 -21.56 7.62
N THR A 53 -4.01 -21.33 7.65
CA THR A 53 -4.95 -22.23 8.36
C THR A 53 -5.36 -23.44 7.52
N ARG A 54 -5.13 -23.44 6.22
CA ARG A 54 -5.67 -24.47 5.30
C ARG A 54 -4.72 -25.60 4.99
N GLU A 55 -3.41 -25.36 4.92
CA GLU A 55 -2.41 -26.40 4.60
C GLU A 55 -1.04 -26.05 5.22
N PRO A 56 -0.62 -26.70 6.32
CA PRO A 56 0.63 -26.33 6.98
C PRO A 56 1.91 -26.84 6.29
N GLU A 57 1.87 -27.90 5.48
CA GLU A 57 3.12 -28.54 5.00
C GLU A 57 3.53 -28.18 3.57
N SER A 58 2.61 -28.00 2.64
CA SER A 58 2.95 -27.79 1.20
C SER A 58 3.10 -26.32 0.79
N THR A 59 2.68 -25.37 1.61
CA THR A 59 2.54 -23.94 1.28
C THR A 59 3.53 -23.03 2.02
N VAL A 60 4.50 -23.57 2.75
CA VAL A 60 5.40 -22.76 3.60
C VAL A 60 6.24 -21.79 2.75
N LEU A 61 6.71 -22.21 1.58
CA LEU A 61 7.57 -21.39 0.72
C LEU A 61 6.82 -20.24 0.03
N PRO A 62 5.71 -20.48 -0.67
CA PRO A 62 4.93 -19.40 -1.30
C PRO A 62 4.28 -18.47 -0.26
N LEU A 63 3.91 -19.01 0.89
CA LEU A 63 3.37 -18.20 1.99
C LEU A 63 4.41 -17.24 2.56
N GLY A 64 5.65 -17.71 2.78
CA GLY A 64 6.76 -16.88 3.21
C GLY A 64 7.03 -15.74 2.21
N MET A 65 6.98 -16.02 0.92
CA MET A 65 7.11 -15.01 -0.13
C MET A 65 5.96 -13.99 -0.10
N SER A 66 4.72 -14.43 0.07
CA SER A 66 3.55 -13.54 0.16
C SER A 66 3.64 -12.61 1.37
N LEU A 67 4.07 -13.13 2.52
CA LEU A 67 4.29 -12.34 3.72
C LEU A 67 5.43 -11.32 3.53
N THR A 68 6.52 -11.72 2.89
CA THR A 68 7.64 -10.82 2.58
C THR A 68 7.20 -9.64 1.70
N TYR A 69 6.45 -9.89 0.63
CA TYR A 69 5.93 -8.82 -0.22
C TYR A 69 4.91 -7.93 0.50
N LEU A 70 4.10 -8.49 1.39
CA LEU A 70 3.17 -7.72 2.21
C LEU A 70 3.92 -6.78 3.16
N LEU A 71 4.97 -7.25 3.82
CA LEU A 71 5.82 -6.43 4.69
C LEU A 71 6.58 -5.36 3.88
N LEU A 72 7.08 -5.71 2.70
CA LEU A 72 7.74 -4.77 1.79
C LEU A 72 6.77 -3.66 1.36
N MET A 73 5.52 -3.99 1.05
CA MET A 73 4.47 -3.02 0.74
C MET A 73 4.29 -2.01 1.87
N VAL A 74 4.15 -2.51 3.12
CA VAL A 74 3.99 -1.64 4.30
C VAL A 74 5.20 -0.75 4.51
N ALA A 75 6.41 -1.30 4.36
CA ALA A 75 7.65 -0.55 4.47
C ALA A 75 7.72 0.58 3.43
N CYS A 76 7.45 0.27 2.16
CA CYS A 76 7.45 1.26 1.07
C CYS A 76 6.44 2.39 1.34
N TYR A 77 5.20 2.08 1.69
CA TYR A 77 4.20 3.11 2.01
C TYR A 77 4.60 3.95 3.23
N SER A 78 5.11 3.33 4.28
CA SER A 78 5.54 4.04 5.49
C SER A 78 6.69 5.00 5.20
N ILE A 79 7.70 4.56 4.45
CA ILE A 79 8.83 5.39 4.04
C ILE A 79 8.36 6.54 3.14
N GLY A 80 7.50 6.26 2.17
CA GLY A 80 6.94 7.28 1.28
C GLY A 80 6.19 8.37 2.05
N ILE A 81 5.32 7.98 3.00
CA ILE A 81 4.58 8.90 3.86
C ILE A 81 5.53 9.72 4.74
N PHE A 82 6.57 9.10 5.28
CA PHE A 82 7.57 9.80 6.09
C PHE A 82 8.25 10.91 5.29
N PHE A 83 8.72 10.65 4.06
CA PHE A 83 9.33 11.68 3.21
C PHE A 83 8.32 12.79 2.86
N TYR A 84 7.10 12.43 2.52
CA TYR A 84 6.05 13.40 2.19
C TYR A 84 5.68 14.29 3.38
N ALA A 85 5.52 13.71 4.57
CA ALA A 85 5.14 14.44 5.78
C ALA A 85 6.27 15.33 6.29
N SER A 86 7.52 14.84 6.27
CA SER A 86 8.71 15.57 6.73
C SER A 86 9.18 16.65 5.75
N ARG A 87 8.71 16.62 4.50
CA ARG A 87 9.20 17.47 3.40
C ARG A 87 10.72 17.38 3.24
N PHE A 88 11.26 16.20 3.40
CA PHE A 88 12.66 15.95 3.16
C PHE A 88 12.85 15.45 1.72
N PRO A 89 13.88 15.92 0.96
CA PRO A 89 15.03 16.74 1.36
C PRO A 89 14.87 18.26 1.22
N GLU A 90 13.80 18.73 0.57
CA GLU A 90 13.58 20.16 0.21
C GLU A 90 13.62 21.09 1.43
N ARG A 91 13.20 20.60 2.62
CA ARG A 91 13.26 21.38 3.86
C ARG A 91 14.69 21.71 4.32
N LYS A 92 15.65 20.78 4.05
CA LYS A 92 17.07 20.98 4.43
C LYS A 92 17.89 21.71 3.38
N PHE A 93 17.50 21.53 2.09
CA PHE A 93 18.25 22.06 0.95
C PHE A 93 17.33 22.82 0.01
N PRO A 94 16.82 24.00 0.40
CA PRO A 94 15.96 24.83 -0.45
C PRO A 94 16.70 25.23 -1.72
N LYS A 95 15.99 25.25 -2.85
CA LYS A 95 16.48 25.55 -4.22
C LYS A 95 17.27 24.43 -4.91
N LYS A 96 17.70 23.37 -4.22
CA LYS A 96 18.49 22.29 -4.84
C LYS A 96 17.63 21.09 -5.27
N PHE A 97 16.53 20.84 -4.55
CA PHE A 97 15.61 19.72 -4.76
C PHE A 97 14.17 20.18 -5.05
N ASP A 98 13.99 21.41 -5.59
CA ASP A 98 12.66 21.93 -5.89
C ASP A 98 12.05 21.32 -7.16
N VAL A 99 12.88 20.90 -8.13
CA VAL A 99 12.44 20.36 -9.42
C VAL A 99 12.61 18.85 -9.49
N TRP A 100 13.76 18.32 -9.06
CA TRP A 100 14.08 16.89 -9.11
C TRP A 100 14.25 16.33 -7.69
N PHE A 101 13.65 15.15 -7.44
CA PHE A 101 13.72 14.47 -6.16
C PHE A 101 13.12 15.23 -4.97
N ASN A 102 12.07 16.02 -5.20
CA ASN A 102 11.30 16.61 -4.11
C ASN A 102 10.56 15.50 -3.31
N SER A 103 10.12 15.83 -2.09
CA SER A 103 9.43 14.89 -1.20
C SER A 103 8.20 14.22 -1.83
N HIS A 104 7.52 14.93 -2.73
CA HIS A 104 6.36 14.44 -3.46
C HIS A 104 6.74 13.40 -4.52
N THR A 105 7.82 13.62 -5.26
CA THR A 105 8.34 12.65 -6.24
C THR A 105 8.83 11.39 -5.55
N ILE A 106 9.58 11.54 -4.44
CA ILE A 106 10.05 10.40 -3.63
C ILE A 106 8.86 9.58 -3.13
N TRP A 107 7.80 10.24 -2.64
CA TRP A 107 6.58 9.56 -2.21
C TRP A 107 5.96 8.74 -3.34
N HIS A 108 5.86 9.26 -4.56
CA HIS A 108 5.35 8.52 -5.71
C HIS A 108 6.21 7.30 -6.06
N ILE A 109 7.53 7.42 -6.00
CA ILE A 109 8.45 6.29 -6.24
C ILE A 109 8.18 5.16 -5.23
N PHE A 110 8.11 5.49 -3.95
CA PHE A 110 7.84 4.47 -2.92
C PHE A 110 6.42 3.90 -3.02
N THR A 111 5.43 4.71 -3.38
CA THR A 111 4.06 4.24 -3.63
C THR A 111 4.02 3.26 -4.80
N PHE A 112 4.77 3.51 -5.87
CA PHE A 112 4.88 2.62 -7.02
C PHE A 112 5.47 1.26 -6.63
N PHE A 113 6.58 1.23 -5.88
CA PHE A 113 7.15 -0.01 -5.37
C PHE A 113 6.20 -0.75 -4.41
N GLY A 114 5.48 -0.02 -3.57
CA GLY A 114 4.45 -0.58 -2.71
C GLY A 114 3.33 -1.24 -3.50
N MET A 115 2.90 -0.64 -4.60
CA MET A 115 1.88 -1.20 -5.50
C MET A 115 2.37 -2.48 -6.20
N ILE A 116 3.61 -2.52 -6.68
CA ILE A 116 4.21 -3.74 -7.25
C ILE A 116 4.24 -4.86 -6.21
N SER A 117 4.67 -4.55 -4.98
CA SER A 117 4.71 -5.54 -3.90
C SER A 117 3.32 -6.07 -3.55
N CYS A 118 2.31 -5.21 -3.53
CA CYS A 118 0.91 -5.61 -3.36
C CYS A 118 0.45 -6.57 -4.47
N TRP A 119 0.77 -6.24 -5.72
CA TRP A 119 0.44 -7.08 -6.87
C TRP A 119 1.10 -8.46 -6.78
N MET A 120 2.39 -8.52 -6.43
CA MET A 120 3.11 -9.78 -6.22
C MET A 120 2.48 -10.63 -5.11
N THR A 121 2.04 -10.01 -4.00
CA THR A 121 1.31 -10.71 -2.93
C THR A 121 0.03 -11.35 -3.46
N ILE A 122 -0.76 -10.62 -4.24
CA ILE A 122 -2.01 -11.12 -4.82
C ILE A 122 -1.74 -12.27 -5.79
N GLN A 123 -0.75 -12.13 -6.65
CA GLN A 123 -0.39 -13.19 -7.62
C GLN A 123 0.00 -14.49 -6.91
N ASN A 124 0.84 -14.41 -5.88
CA ASN A 124 1.23 -15.59 -5.12
C ASN A 124 0.01 -16.25 -4.45
N LEU A 125 -0.85 -15.47 -3.80
CA LEU A 125 -2.07 -16.00 -3.15
C LEU A 125 -3.07 -16.61 -4.17
N MET A 126 -3.16 -16.05 -5.37
CA MET A 126 -4.03 -16.59 -6.43
C MET A 126 -3.45 -17.88 -7.02
N HIS A 127 -2.13 -17.92 -7.24
CA HIS A 127 -1.44 -19.12 -7.74
C HIS A 127 -1.65 -20.30 -6.79
N ASP A 128 -1.48 -20.11 -5.49
CA ASP A 128 -1.72 -21.15 -4.49
C ASP A 128 -3.16 -21.66 -4.52
N ARG A 129 -4.14 -20.76 -4.66
CA ARG A 129 -5.56 -21.15 -4.75
C ARG A 129 -5.88 -21.97 -5.97
N ILE A 130 -5.27 -21.68 -7.12
CA ILE A 130 -5.48 -22.42 -8.36
C ILE A 130 -4.89 -23.83 -8.22
N HIS A 131 -3.67 -23.96 -7.70
CA HIS A 131 -3.03 -25.27 -7.48
C HIS A 131 -3.82 -26.16 -6.54
N ILE A 132 -4.34 -25.62 -5.43
CA ILE A 132 -5.18 -26.37 -4.50
C ILE A 132 -6.47 -26.87 -5.19
N ARG A 133 -7.13 -26.03 -6.01
CA ARG A 133 -8.34 -26.44 -6.73
C ARG A 133 -8.07 -27.52 -7.79
N CYS A 134 -6.98 -27.41 -8.53
CA CYS A 134 -6.64 -28.41 -9.55
C CYS A 134 -6.19 -29.74 -8.93
N GLY A 135 -5.55 -29.73 -7.75
CA GLY A 135 -5.16 -30.94 -7.02
C GLY A 135 -6.34 -31.77 -6.50
N PHE A 136 -7.51 -31.16 -6.30
CA PHE A 136 -8.76 -31.86 -5.90
C PHE A 136 -9.53 -32.48 -7.09
N CYS A 137 -9.11 -32.25 -8.32
CA CYS A 137 -9.75 -32.78 -9.53
C CYS A 137 -9.06 -34.04 -10.10
N GLN A 138 -8.03 -34.58 -9.44
CA GLN A 138 -7.42 -35.89 -9.72
C GLN A 138 -7.85 -36.89 -8.65
#